data_426ddd1301635ef62f6a5ad79b1ddc04
#
_entry.id   426ddd1301635ef62f6a5ad79b1ddc04
#
_cell.length_a   1.000
_cell.length_b   1.000
_cell.length_c   1.000
_cell.angle_alpha   90.00
_cell.angle_beta   90.00
_cell.angle_gamma   90.00
#
_symmetry.space_group_name_H-M   'P 1'
#
loop_
_entity.id
_entity.type
_entity.pdbx_description
1 polymer ?
#
loop_
_entity_poly.entity_id
_entity_poly.type
_entity_poly.pdbx_seq_one_letter_code
_entity_poly.pdbx_strand_id
1 'polypeptide(L)'
;NSETSGLYRKSELLYGLYVAREAIRREGSVFLVEGYKDVLAMHAAGFRHTVALCGTALCTGHIALLKRYATSVRVMLDADKAGRKAADAIVPVLAGEGMDAVRIGLPEGDDPDSLFRRLGREAFAAYVREAVRQTRPSEEQVLLGRIRKGIGLLSGVAEAEKRERLLRVLEDCLTQLKGLSVGACRPATMDWRWV
;
A
#
# COMPACT_ATOMS: atom_id res chain seq x y z
N ASN A 1 -25.01 8.68 -5.47
CA ASN A 1 -24.20 7.73 -6.25
C ASN A 1 -24.58 7.82 -7.73
N SER A 2 -23.65 8.28 -8.56
CA SER A 2 -23.86 8.31 -10.01
C SER A 2 -23.92 6.88 -10.57
N GLU A 3 -24.83 6.62 -11.51
CA GLU A 3 -24.87 5.34 -12.23
C GLU A 3 -23.70 5.21 -13.20
N THR A 4 -23.32 3.96 -13.48
CA THR A 4 -22.28 3.67 -14.48
C THR A 4 -22.83 4.02 -15.88
N SER A 5 -22.05 4.79 -16.65
CA SER A 5 -22.37 5.16 -18.04
C SER A 5 -21.23 4.76 -18.98
N GLY A 6 -21.42 4.90 -20.30
CA GLY A 6 -20.36 4.61 -21.26
C GLY A 6 -19.09 5.43 -21.08
N LEU A 7 -19.20 6.61 -20.43
CA LEU A 7 -18.09 7.51 -20.11
C LEU A 7 -17.62 7.43 -18.67
N TYR A 8 -18.38 6.81 -17.77
CA TYR A 8 -18.08 6.74 -16.34
C TYR A 8 -18.18 5.30 -15.84
N ARG A 9 -17.03 4.66 -15.65
CA ARG A 9 -16.91 3.32 -15.09
C ARG A 9 -16.27 3.40 -13.72
N LYS A 10 -17.07 3.21 -12.66
CA LYS A 10 -16.60 3.25 -11.27
C LYS A 10 -15.44 2.28 -11.01
N SER A 11 -15.46 1.11 -11.65
CA SER A 11 -14.44 0.07 -11.54
C SER A 11 -13.07 0.44 -12.12
N GLU A 12 -12.99 1.53 -12.88
CA GLU A 12 -11.77 2.00 -13.54
C GLU A 12 -11.35 3.39 -13.04
N LEU A 13 -11.97 3.89 -11.97
CA LEU A 13 -11.73 5.23 -11.45
C LEU A 13 -11.45 5.20 -9.95
N LEU A 14 -10.36 5.85 -9.55
CA LEU A 14 -10.08 6.20 -8.17
C LEU A 14 -10.24 7.69 -8.00
N TYR A 15 -11.12 8.09 -7.06
CA TYR A 15 -11.33 9.50 -6.79
C TYR A 15 -10.04 10.15 -6.29
N GLY A 16 -9.73 11.32 -6.80
CA GLY A 16 -8.53 12.07 -6.42
C GLY A 16 -7.26 11.64 -7.15
N LEU A 17 -7.23 10.55 -7.93
CA LEU A 17 -6.02 10.02 -8.55
C LEU A 17 -5.32 11.06 -9.45
N TYR A 18 -6.08 11.84 -10.22
CA TYR A 18 -5.50 12.86 -11.11
C TYR A 18 -4.65 13.88 -10.33
N VAL A 19 -5.13 14.33 -9.18
CA VAL A 19 -4.43 15.30 -8.32
C VAL A 19 -3.32 14.62 -7.52
N ALA A 20 -3.54 13.37 -7.08
CA ALA A 20 -2.64 12.63 -6.20
C ALA A 20 -1.43 12.01 -6.92
N ARG A 21 -1.49 11.78 -8.24
CA ARG A 21 -0.53 10.96 -8.99
C ARG A 21 0.93 11.35 -8.80
N GLU A 22 1.24 12.64 -8.78
CA GLU A 22 2.63 13.11 -8.61
C GLU A 22 3.11 12.90 -7.17
N ALA A 23 2.24 13.11 -6.18
CA ALA A 23 2.55 12.82 -4.79
C ALA A 23 2.73 11.31 -4.58
N ILE A 24 1.90 10.47 -5.20
CA ILE A 24 2.02 9.01 -5.14
C ILE A 24 3.37 8.55 -5.72
N ARG A 25 3.77 9.06 -6.89
CA ARG A 25 5.06 8.71 -7.50
C ARG A 25 6.25 9.10 -6.62
N ARG A 26 6.21 10.29 -6.04
CA ARG A 26 7.27 10.79 -5.16
C ARG A 26 7.40 9.95 -3.89
N GLU A 27 6.27 9.60 -3.27
CA GLU A 27 6.23 8.82 -2.03
C GLU A 27 6.37 7.30 -2.26
N GLY A 28 6.20 6.82 -3.49
CA GLY A 28 6.15 5.39 -3.83
C GLY A 28 5.00 4.63 -3.19
N SER A 29 4.11 5.34 -2.50
CA SER A 29 3.01 4.79 -1.71
C SER A 29 1.72 5.58 -1.91
N VAL A 30 0.57 4.94 -1.66
CA VAL A 30 -0.75 5.56 -1.76
C VAL A 30 -1.60 5.19 -0.55
N PHE A 31 -2.34 6.15 0.00
CA PHE A 31 -3.43 5.88 0.92
C PHE A 31 -4.70 5.58 0.12
N LEU A 32 -5.35 4.47 0.44
CA LEU A 32 -6.64 4.06 -0.11
C LEU A 32 -7.69 4.23 0.99
N VAL A 33 -8.61 5.16 0.78
CA VAL A 33 -9.72 5.48 1.70
C VAL A 33 -11.07 5.15 1.05
N GLU A 34 -12.16 5.29 1.81
CA GLU A 34 -13.48 4.90 1.33
C GLU A 34 -14.13 6.00 0.48
N GLY A 35 -14.19 7.23 0.98
CA GLY A 35 -14.97 8.32 0.41
C GLY A 35 -14.16 9.55 -0.01
N TYR A 36 -14.82 10.43 -0.74
CA TYR A 36 -14.21 11.67 -1.21
C TYR A 36 -13.92 12.66 -0.06
N LYS A 37 -14.72 12.64 1.02
CA LYS A 37 -14.48 13.48 2.21
C LYS A 37 -13.17 13.10 2.88
N ASP A 38 -12.89 11.79 2.95
CA ASP A 38 -11.65 11.26 3.52
C ASP A 38 -10.44 11.73 2.72
N VAL A 39 -10.55 11.71 1.38
CA VAL A 39 -9.48 12.26 0.51
C VAL A 39 -9.24 13.73 0.81
N LEU A 40 -10.31 14.53 0.98
CA LEU A 40 -10.17 15.96 1.28
C LEU A 40 -9.52 16.18 2.65
N ALA A 41 -9.93 15.44 3.67
CA ALA A 41 -9.34 15.50 5.01
C ALA A 41 -7.85 15.11 4.99
N MET A 42 -7.51 14.00 4.33
CA MET A 42 -6.14 13.53 4.17
C MET A 42 -5.27 14.55 3.42
N HIS A 43 -5.78 15.11 2.31
CA HIS A 43 -5.06 16.15 1.55
C HIS A 43 -4.87 17.43 2.38
N ALA A 44 -5.88 17.86 3.14
CA ALA A 44 -5.79 19.01 4.05
C ALA A 44 -4.74 18.79 5.16
N ALA A 45 -4.59 17.55 5.63
CA ALA A 45 -3.56 17.16 6.59
C ALA A 45 -2.16 16.98 5.98
N GLY A 46 -2.02 17.13 4.64
CA GLY A 46 -0.74 17.02 3.94
C GLY A 46 -0.47 15.67 3.27
N PHE A 47 -1.33 14.67 3.43
CA PHE A 47 -1.21 13.36 2.78
C PHE A 47 -1.79 13.38 1.36
N ARG A 48 -1.15 14.11 0.46
CA ARG A 48 -1.64 14.34 -0.91
C ARG A 48 -1.63 13.09 -1.81
N HIS A 49 -0.97 12.02 -1.38
CA HIS A 49 -0.93 10.71 -2.04
C HIS A 49 -2.11 9.82 -1.58
N THR A 50 -3.32 10.38 -1.50
CA THR A 50 -4.54 9.70 -1.07
C THR A 50 -5.56 9.66 -2.20
N VAL A 51 -6.22 8.50 -2.37
CA VAL A 51 -7.30 8.23 -3.33
C VAL A 51 -8.43 7.46 -2.66
N ALA A 52 -9.64 7.49 -3.23
CA ALA A 52 -10.79 6.75 -2.71
C ALA A 52 -11.47 5.85 -3.72
N LEU A 53 -12.11 4.79 -3.20
CA LEU A 53 -12.94 3.83 -3.95
C LEU A 53 -14.34 4.40 -4.27
N CYS A 54 -14.87 5.32 -3.46
CA CYS A 54 -16.18 5.99 -3.61
C CYS A 54 -17.38 5.03 -3.77
N GLY A 55 -17.49 4.09 -2.83
CA GLY A 55 -18.64 3.20 -2.71
C GLY A 55 -18.62 2.04 -3.70
N THR A 56 -17.44 1.65 -4.18
CA THR A 56 -17.22 0.43 -4.96
C THR A 56 -16.26 -0.51 -4.23
N ALA A 57 -16.46 -1.82 -4.38
CA ALA A 57 -15.46 -2.78 -3.96
C ALA A 57 -14.18 -2.62 -4.80
N LEU A 58 -13.04 -2.97 -4.23
CA LEU A 58 -11.78 -3.03 -4.97
C LEU A 58 -11.93 -4.04 -6.13
N CYS A 59 -11.58 -3.61 -7.34
CA CYS A 59 -11.62 -4.45 -8.54
C CYS A 59 -10.32 -4.36 -9.33
N THR A 60 -10.16 -5.24 -10.31
CA THR A 60 -8.92 -5.38 -11.12
C THR A 60 -8.51 -4.07 -11.79
N GLY A 61 -9.47 -3.24 -12.23
CA GLY A 61 -9.18 -1.91 -12.79
C GLY A 61 -8.54 -0.97 -11.77
N HIS A 62 -9.03 -0.97 -10.53
CA HIS A 62 -8.40 -0.18 -9.44
C HIS A 62 -6.99 -0.67 -9.15
N ILE A 63 -6.77 -1.99 -9.10
CA ILE A 63 -5.45 -2.58 -8.85
C ILE A 63 -4.47 -2.18 -9.95
N ALA A 64 -4.89 -2.26 -11.22
CA ALA A 64 -4.07 -1.84 -12.34
C ALA A 64 -3.66 -0.35 -12.27
N LEU A 65 -4.59 0.52 -11.85
CA LEU A 65 -4.29 1.93 -11.61
C LEU A 65 -3.31 2.12 -10.46
N LEU A 66 -3.50 1.44 -9.33
CA LEU A 66 -2.60 1.55 -8.18
C LEU A 66 -1.18 1.09 -8.55
N LYS A 67 -1.04 -0.07 -9.20
CA LYS A 67 0.26 -0.63 -9.65
C LYS A 67 1.03 0.29 -10.58
N ARG A 68 0.33 1.10 -11.36
CA ARG A 68 0.95 2.05 -12.29
C ARG A 68 1.68 3.20 -11.57
N TYR A 69 1.26 3.55 -10.35
CA TYR A 69 1.75 4.74 -9.66
C TYR A 69 2.46 4.45 -8.34
N ALA A 70 2.15 3.33 -7.67
CA ALA A 70 2.66 2.99 -6.34
C ALA A 70 3.12 1.54 -6.24
N THR A 71 4.08 1.30 -5.37
CA THR A 71 4.49 -0.06 -4.96
C THR A 71 3.89 -0.47 -3.62
N SER A 72 3.46 0.51 -2.81
CA SER A 72 2.88 0.29 -1.49
C SER A 72 1.50 0.94 -1.37
N VAL A 73 0.55 0.23 -0.72
CA VAL A 73 -0.81 0.71 -0.47
C VAL A 73 -1.10 0.67 1.03
N ARG A 74 -1.50 1.80 1.56
CA ARG A 74 -1.94 1.96 2.95
C ARG A 74 -3.46 2.04 2.97
N VAL A 75 -4.11 0.95 3.33
CA VAL A 75 -5.57 0.82 3.35
C VAL A 75 -6.10 1.42 4.65
N MET A 76 -6.78 2.56 4.58
CA MET A 76 -7.35 3.29 5.71
C MET A 76 -8.84 3.51 5.46
N LEU A 77 -9.65 2.48 5.73
CA LEU A 77 -11.10 2.52 5.60
C LEU A 77 -11.74 2.81 6.96
N ASP A 78 -13.05 3.04 6.95
CA ASP A 78 -13.83 3.37 8.13
C ASP A 78 -13.64 2.35 9.27
N ALA A 79 -13.59 2.82 10.50
CA ALA A 79 -13.36 1.98 11.68
C ALA A 79 -14.65 1.34 12.20
N ASP A 80 -15.62 1.09 11.33
CA ASP A 80 -16.80 0.28 11.60
C ASP A 80 -16.57 -1.21 11.24
N LYS A 81 -17.56 -2.05 11.47
CA LYS A 81 -17.49 -3.48 11.17
C LYS A 81 -17.34 -3.76 9.67
N ALA A 82 -17.98 -2.96 8.82
CA ALA A 82 -17.98 -3.14 7.37
C ALA A 82 -16.62 -2.72 6.78
N GLY A 83 -16.12 -1.53 7.15
CA GLY A 83 -14.83 -1.02 6.70
C GLY A 83 -13.66 -1.88 7.16
N ARG A 84 -13.69 -2.38 8.42
CA ARG A 84 -12.67 -3.35 8.89
C ARG A 84 -12.67 -4.63 8.06
N LYS A 85 -13.85 -5.22 7.80
CA LYS A 85 -13.99 -6.41 6.96
C LYS A 85 -13.51 -6.16 5.53
N ALA A 86 -13.83 -4.99 4.97
CA ALA A 86 -13.38 -4.60 3.64
C ALA A 86 -11.85 -4.46 3.59
N ALA A 87 -11.24 -3.80 4.57
CA ALA A 87 -9.78 -3.66 4.64
C ALA A 87 -9.07 -5.01 4.76
N ASP A 88 -9.60 -5.91 5.60
CA ASP A 88 -9.06 -7.26 5.78
C ASP A 88 -9.18 -8.12 4.52
N ALA A 89 -10.17 -7.85 3.66
CA ALA A 89 -10.29 -8.51 2.35
C ALA A 89 -9.36 -7.87 1.29
N ILE A 90 -9.18 -6.55 1.31
CA ILE A 90 -8.40 -5.80 0.32
C ILE A 90 -6.89 -6.06 0.45
N VAL A 91 -6.37 -6.06 1.68
CA VAL A 91 -4.93 -6.19 1.93
C VAL A 91 -4.34 -7.47 1.31
N PRO A 92 -4.89 -8.69 1.53
CA PRO A 92 -4.34 -9.90 0.91
C PRO A 92 -4.48 -9.93 -0.61
N VAL A 93 -5.52 -9.31 -1.19
CA VAL A 93 -5.69 -9.20 -2.64
C VAL A 93 -4.57 -8.35 -3.24
N LEU A 94 -4.29 -7.17 -2.66
CA LEU A 94 -3.20 -6.31 -3.12
C LEU A 94 -1.83 -6.97 -2.94
N ALA A 95 -1.63 -7.68 -1.83
CA ALA A 95 -0.38 -8.43 -1.59
C ALA A 95 -0.20 -9.56 -2.60
N GLY A 96 -1.26 -10.30 -2.96
CA GLY A 96 -1.27 -11.32 -4.00
C GLY A 96 -0.92 -10.76 -5.38
N GLU A 97 -1.25 -9.50 -5.63
CA GLU A 97 -0.90 -8.75 -6.84
C GLU A 97 0.52 -8.14 -6.80
N GLY A 98 1.30 -8.45 -5.77
CA GLY A 98 2.69 -8.03 -5.64
C GLY A 98 2.88 -6.60 -5.13
N MET A 99 1.86 -6.00 -4.52
CA MET A 99 1.95 -4.70 -3.85
C MET A 99 2.24 -4.90 -2.36
N ASP A 100 3.04 -4.01 -1.78
CA ASP A 100 3.17 -3.93 -0.33
C ASP A 100 1.92 -3.27 0.26
N ALA A 101 1.03 -4.06 0.85
CA ALA A 101 -0.26 -3.58 1.35
C ALA A 101 -0.38 -3.77 2.86
N VAL A 102 -0.73 -2.69 3.57
CA VAL A 102 -0.96 -2.71 5.01
C VAL A 102 -2.24 -1.97 5.37
N ARG A 103 -2.93 -2.47 6.41
CA ARG A 103 -4.07 -1.77 6.99
C ARG A 103 -3.59 -0.72 8.00
N ILE A 104 -4.10 0.50 7.88
CA ILE A 104 -3.95 1.56 8.88
C ILE A 104 -5.24 1.62 9.70
N GLY A 105 -5.14 1.35 11.01
CA GLY A 105 -6.30 1.40 11.91
C GLY A 105 -6.67 2.83 12.27
N LEU A 106 -7.97 3.07 12.41
CA LEU A 106 -8.56 4.27 12.99
C LEU A 106 -9.23 3.93 14.33
N PRO A 107 -9.46 4.90 15.23
CA PRO A 107 -10.26 4.69 16.43
C PRO A 107 -11.67 4.21 16.07
N GLU A 108 -12.28 3.41 16.94
CA GLU A 108 -13.59 2.83 16.66
C GLU A 108 -14.65 3.89 16.38
N GLY A 109 -15.41 3.69 15.31
CA GLY A 109 -16.46 4.59 14.87
C GLY A 109 -15.98 5.83 14.09
N ASP A 110 -14.67 6.02 13.92
CA ASP A 110 -14.13 7.11 13.10
C ASP A 110 -13.90 6.68 11.64
N ASP A 111 -14.00 7.65 10.76
CA ASP A 111 -13.45 7.68 9.42
C ASP A 111 -12.35 8.76 9.37
N PRO A 112 -11.55 8.87 8.29
CA PRO A 112 -10.51 9.91 8.18
C PRO A 112 -11.05 11.34 8.31
N ASP A 113 -12.25 11.65 7.78
CA ASP A 113 -12.87 12.96 7.84
C ASP A 113 -13.35 13.32 9.26
N SER A 114 -14.04 12.38 9.94
CA SER A 114 -14.50 12.59 11.33
C SER A 114 -13.34 12.77 12.30
N LEU A 115 -12.30 11.93 12.16
CA LEU A 115 -11.09 12.02 12.98
C LEU A 115 -10.34 13.33 12.73
N PHE A 116 -10.21 13.74 11.45
CA PHE A 116 -9.59 15.03 11.11
C PHE A 116 -10.35 16.20 11.70
N ARG A 117 -11.68 16.21 11.62
CA ARG A 117 -12.50 17.28 12.23
C ARG A 117 -12.40 17.32 13.74
N ARG A 118 -12.30 16.17 14.39
CA ARG A 118 -12.19 16.06 15.85
C ARG A 118 -10.81 16.47 16.36
N LEU A 119 -9.73 16.06 15.71
CA LEU A 119 -8.36 16.30 16.17
C LEU A 119 -7.76 17.63 15.66
N GLY A 120 -8.24 18.13 14.54
CA GLY A 120 -7.58 19.18 13.80
C GLY A 120 -6.36 18.69 13.01
N ARG A 121 -5.84 19.55 12.14
CA ARG A 121 -4.83 19.22 11.14
C ARG A 121 -3.56 18.60 11.71
N GLU A 122 -2.99 19.22 12.74
CA GLU A 122 -1.66 18.83 13.24
C GLU A 122 -1.71 17.50 14.00
N ALA A 123 -2.69 17.37 14.91
CA ALA A 123 -2.85 16.15 15.69
C ALA A 123 -3.28 14.95 14.83
N PHE A 124 -4.14 15.18 13.84
CA PHE A 124 -4.50 14.14 12.86
C PHE A 124 -3.28 13.73 12.03
N ALA A 125 -2.48 14.67 11.54
CA ALA A 125 -1.28 14.34 10.79
C ALA A 125 -0.24 13.58 11.65
N ALA A 126 -0.11 13.92 12.94
CA ALA A 126 0.73 13.18 13.87
C ALA A 126 0.21 11.75 14.07
N TYR A 127 -1.10 11.58 14.27
CA TYR A 127 -1.76 10.28 14.38
C TYR A 127 -1.49 9.39 13.16
N VAL A 128 -1.73 9.90 11.95
CA VAL A 128 -1.52 9.13 10.72
C VAL A 128 -0.06 8.71 10.56
N ARG A 129 0.90 9.61 10.81
CA ARG A 129 2.33 9.28 10.75
C ARG A 129 2.71 8.18 11.75
N GLU A 130 2.18 8.27 12.97
CA GLU A 130 2.43 7.25 14.00
C GLU A 130 1.80 5.90 13.63
N ALA A 131 0.55 5.89 13.16
CA ALA A 131 -0.12 4.68 12.71
C ALA A 131 0.64 4.00 11.56
N VAL A 132 1.16 4.79 10.60
CA VAL A 132 2.03 4.28 9.52
C VAL A 132 3.33 3.70 10.07
N ARG A 133 3.94 4.34 11.07
CA ARG A 133 5.18 3.86 11.70
C ARG A 133 4.96 2.50 12.38
N GLN A 134 3.85 2.34 13.07
CA GLN A 134 3.47 1.11 13.77
C GLN A 134 3.15 -0.06 12.82
N THR A 135 2.69 0.25 11.59
CA THR A 135 2.37 -0.77 10.58
C THR A 135 3.53 -1.09 9.64
N ARG A 136 4.70 -0.48 9.83
CA ARG A 136 5.90 -0.87 9.05
C ARG A 136 6.19 -2.33 9.31
N PRO A 137 6.33 -3.14 8.25
CA PRO A 137 6.71 -4.53 8.42
C PRO A 137 8.06 -4.62 9.15
N SER A 138 8.22 -5.61 10.01
CA SER A 138 9.51 -5.91 10.60
C SER A 138 10.55 -6.20 9.50
N GLU A 139 11.84 -6.04 9.80
CA GLU A 139 12.91 -6.41 8.84
C GLU A 139 12.74 -7.84 8.34
N GLU A 140 12.32 -8.75 9.21
CA GLU A 140 11.98 -10.12 8.86
C GLU A 140 10.85 -10.21 7.81
N GLN A 141 9.75 -9.47 8.00
CA GLN A 141 8.63 -9.44 7.05
C GLN A 141 9.03 -8.85 5.71
N VAL A 142 9.89 -7.84 5.70
CA VAL A 142 10.44 -7.25 4.47
C VAL A 142 11.29 -8.27 3.72
N LEU A 143 12.17 -9.00 4.42
CA LEU A 143 13.02 -10.02 3.82
C LEU A 143 12.20 -11.19 3.28
N LEU A 144 11.21 -11.68 4.04
CA LEU A 144 10.29 -12.72 3.59
C LEU A 144 9.50 -12.29 2.34
N GLY A 145 9.06 -11.04 2.28
CA GLY A 145 8.41 -10.47 1.10
C GLY A 145 9.32 -10.45 -0.13
N ARG A 146 10.59 -10.06 0.04
CA ARG A 146 11.61 -10.08 -1.02
C ARG A 146 11.88 -11.51 -1.53
N ILE A 147 12.05 -12.46 -0.61
CA ILE A 147 12.26 -13.87 -0.95
C ILE A 147 11.08 -14.41 -1.75
N ARG A 148 9.84 -14.18 -1.29
CA ARG A 148 8.63 -14.63 -1.99
C ARG A 148 8.53 -14.05 -3.40
N LYS A 149 8.79 -12.75 -3.55
CA LYS A 149 8.81 -12.08 -4.86
C LYS A 149 9.89 -12.67 -5.77
N GLY A 150 11.10 -12.85 -5.25
CA GLY A 150 12.21 -13.45 -6.00
C GLY A 150 11.91 -14.88 -6.48
N ILE A 151 11.32 -15.70 -5.63
CA ILE A 151 10.89 -17.07 -6.00
C ILE A 151 9.85 -17.02 -7.13
N GLY A 152 8.85 -16.11 -7.05
CA GLY A 152 7.85 -15.94 -8.11
C GLY A 152 8.47 -15.51 -9.45
N LEU A 153 9.50 -14.67 -9.41
CA LEU A 153 10.22 -14.24 -10.61
C LEU A 153 11.05 -15.37 -11.25
N LEU A 154 11.64 -16.28 -10.44
CA LEU A 154 12.46 -17.38 -10.94
C LEU A 154 11.70 -18.29 -11.90
N SER A 155 10.40 -18.49 -11.73
CA SER A 155 9.55 -19.33 -12.59
C SER A 155 9.35 -18.74 -13.99
N GLY A 156 9.52 -17.43 -14.16
CA GLY A 156 9.33 -16.72 -15.44
C GLY A 156 10.63 -16.35 -16.17
N VAL A 157 11.80 -16.57 -15.56
CA VAL A 157 13.08 -16.16 -16.15
C VAL A 157 13.71 -17.29 -16.95
N ALA A 158 13.73 -17.14 -18.28
CA ALA A 158 14.37 -18.09 -19.19
C ALA A 158 15.89 -17.87 -19.34
N GLU A 159 16.38 -16.66 -19.12
CA GLU A 159 17.79 -16.30 -19.30
C GLU A 159 18.65 -16.76 -18.11
N ALA A 160 19.65 -17.58 -18.37
CA ALA A 160 20.52 -18.18 -17.33
C ALA A 160 21.21 -17.11 -16.46
N GLU A 161 21.72 -16.04 -17.06
CA GLU A 161 22.43 -14.98 -16.36
C GLU A 161 21.51 -14.21 -15.38
N LYS A 162 20.28 -13.87 -15.82
CA LYS A 162 19.29 -13.22 -14.96
C LYS A 162 18.86 -14.14 -13.82
N ARG A 163 18.70 -15.42 -14.11
CA ARG A 163 18.35 -16.43 -13.10
C ARG A 163 19.42 -16.55 -12.04
N GLU A 164 20.70 -16.58 -12.42
CA GLU A 164 21.82 -16.64 -11.50
C GLU A 164 21.91 -15.39 -10.61
N ARG A 165 21.71 -14.19 -11.18
CA ARG A 165 21.65 -12.93 -10.40
C ARG A 165 20.54 -12.97 -9.36
N LEU A 166 19.35 -13.47 -9.77
CA LEU A 166 18.19 -13.56 -8.87
C LEU A 166 18.44 -14.56 -7.72
N LEU A 167 19.10 -15.68 -8.01
CA LEU A 167 19.47 -16.66 -6.99
C LEU A 167 20.43 -16.08 -5.96
N ARG A 168 21.47 -15.32 -6.38
CA ARG A 168 22.39 -14.62 -5.45
C ARG A 168 21.65 -13.65 -4.53
N VAL A 169 20.69 -12.89 -5.09
CA VAL A 169 19.88 -11.96 -4.27
C VAL A 169 19.02 -12.71 -3.25
N LEU A 170 18.46 -13.88 -3.61
CA LEU A 170 17.70 -14.71 -2.69
C LEU A 170 18.58 -15.31 -1.59
N GLU A 171 19.77 -15.76 -1.92
CA GLU A 171 20.75 -16.27 -0.96
C GLU A 171 21.17 -15.19 0.04
N ASP A 172 21.39 -13.95 -0.44
CA ASP A 172 21.70 -12.83 0.44
C ASP A 172 20.53 -12.50 1.38
N CYS A 173 19.30 -12.44 0.87
CA CYS A 173 18.12 -12.25 1.71
C CYS A 173 17.94 -13.37 2.76
N LEU A 174 18.20 -14.63 2.39
CA LEU A 174 18.13 -15.75 3.32
C LEU A 174 19.23 -15.66 4.39
N THR A 175 20.42 -15.21 4.04
CA THR A 175 21.54 -15.01 4.97
C THR A 175 21.20 -13.89 5.96
N GLN A 176 20.65 -12.78 5.48
CA GLN A 176 20.18 -11.69 6.35
C GLN A 176 19.07 -12.15 7.30
N LEU A 177 18.12 -12.95 6.80
CA LEU A 177 17.02 -13.49 7.61
C LEU A 177 17.56 -14.38 8.75
N LYS A 178 18.54 -15.24 8.45
CA LYS A 178 19.22 -16.05 9.48
C LYS A 178 19.97 -15.18 10.51
N GLY A 179 20.57 -14.06 10.07
CA GLY A 179 21.24 -13.10 10.95
C GLY A 179 20.29 -12.41 11.93
N LEU A 180 19.04 -12.12 11.51
CA LEU A 180 18.01 -11.55 12.40
C LEU A 180 17.62 -12.50 13.54
N SER A 181 17.69 -13.82 13.30
CA SER A 181 17.45 -14.84 14.32
C SER A 181 18.57 -14.94 15.37
N VAL A 182 19.73 -14.33 15.14
CA VAL A 182 20.93 -14.42 15.98
C VAL A 182 21.35 -13.07 16.60
N GLY A 183 20.67 -11.96 16.29
CA GLY A 183 20.94 -10.61 16.83
C GLY A 183 21.66 -9.69 15.85
N ALA A 184 20.97 -8.62 15.51
CA ALA A 184 21.38 -7.34 14.95
C ALA A 184 22.36 -7.32 13.75
N CYS A 185 21.81 -7.15 12.54
CA CYS A 185 22.57 -6.61 11.42
C CYS A 185 21.74 -5.58 10.62
N ARG A 186 22.38 -4.48 10.18
CA ARG A 186 21.75 -3.40 9.42
C ARG A 186 21.49 -3.83 7.97
N PRO A 187 20.34 -3.49 7.36
CA PRO A 187 20.03 -3.87 5.98
C PRO A 187 20.79 -3.01 4.96
N ALA A 188 21.39 -3.66 3.97
CA ALA A 188 21.82 -3.03 2.74
C ALA A 188 20.62 -2.74 1.84
N THR A 189 20.55 -1.54 1.25
CA THR A 189 19.51 -1.17 0.29
C THR A 189 19.77 -1.86 -1.05
N MET A 190 18.93 -2.83 -1.42
CA MET A 190 18.99 -3.50 -2.73
C MET A 190 18.00 -2.87 -3.71
N ASP A 191 18.50 -2.49 -4.88
CA ASP A 191 17.71 -1.90 -5.97
C ASP A 191 17.30 -2.99 -6.98
N TRP A 192 16.00 -3.28 -7.04
CA TRP A 192 15.42 -4.28 -7.93
C TRP A 192 15.20 -3.81 -9.37
N ARG A 193 15.59 -2.56 -9.70
CA ARG A 193 15.32 -1.95 -11.01
C ARG A 193 16.07 -2.60 -12.17
N TRP A 194 16.97 -3.54 -11.88
CA TRP A 194 17.85 -4.17 -12.88
C TRP A 194 17.55 -5.67 -13.14
N VAL A 195 16.43 -6.22 -12.65
CA VAL A 195 16.02 -7.62 -12.89
C VAL A 195 14.80 -7.68 -13.80
#